data_420a732579d5dd037e49a541de3a3e90
#
_entry.id   420a732579d5dd037e49a541de3a3e90
#
_cell.length_a   1.000
_cell.length_b   1.000
_cell.length_c   1.000
_cell.angle_alpha   90.00
_cell.angle_beta   90.00
_cell.angle_gamma   90.00
#
_symmetry.space_group_name_H-M   'P 1'
#
loop_
_entity.id
_entity.type
_entity.pdbx_description
1 polymer ?
#
loop_
_entity_poly.entity_id
_entity_poly.type
_entity_poly.pdbx_seq_one_letter_code
_entity_poly.pdbx_strand_id
1 'polypeptide(L)'
;MSASKTAYEAWHMRLDVDAEADTPWHNLVKQHLEPERDLGGKRVLEIGCGRGGFACWLASQTPRPSEVVAADFAHTAIEKGRAFASERGIAGVVWEVADIQNIAHADASFDTVVSCETIEHVPDPRRALHELARVLRPGGRLFLTTPNYLGTFGLYRGYMRLTGRRYTEEGQPINNFMLLPLTRAWVARAGLRVRVVDGVGHYLPFPGRAPVELPVFNNPRWLQRWFALHSLMVAVKP
;
A
#
# COMPACT_ATOMS: atom_id res chain seq x y z
N MET A 1 -2.80 -19.32 15.46
CA MET A 1 -2.85 -18.35 14.34
C MET A 1 -4.24 -17.78 14.27
N SER A 2 -4.42 -16.47 14.01
CA SER A 2 -5.77 -15.92 13.84
C SER A 2 -6.40 -16.43 12.53
N ALA A 3 -7.73 -16.54 12.48
CA ALA A 3 -8.45 -17.00 11.28
C ALA A 3 -8.13 -16.14 10.04
N SER A 4 -7.85 -14.85 10.24
CA SER A 4 -7.42 -13.93 9.19
C SER A 4 -6.04 -14.30 8.64
N LYS A 5 -5.07 -14.69 9.49
CA LYS A 5 -3.74 -15.08 9.03
C LYS A 5 -3.81 -16.31 8.12
N THR A 6 -4.54 -17.33 8.51
CA THR A 6 -4.73 -18.54 7.69
C THR A 6 -5.38 -18.21 6.33
N ALA A 7 -6.34 -17.29 6.32
CA ALA A 7 -7.02 -16.88 5.09
C ALA A 7 -6.08 -16.11 4.14
N TYR A 8 -5.19 -15.24 4.67
CA TYR A 8 -4.19 -14.53 3.86
C TYR A 8 -3.09 -15.46 3.34
N GLU A 9 -2.62 -16.43 4.14
CA GLU A 9 -1.69 -17.46 3.65
C GLU A 9 -2.28 -18.22 2.45
N ALA A 10 -3.53 -18.67 2.55
CA ALA A 10 -4.23 -19.34 1.46
C ALA A 10 -4.45 -18.43 0.23
N TRP A 11 -4.66 -17.14 0.44
CA TRP A 11 -4.81 -16.15 -0.63
C TRP A 11 -3.50 -15.96 -1.40
N HIS A 12 -2.36 -15.76 -0.70
CA HIS A 12 -1.04 -15.65 -1.30
C HIS A 12 -0.54 -16.94 -1.97
N MET A 13 -1.00 -18.11 -1.53
CA MET A 13 -0.73 -19.36 -2.25
C MET A 13 -1.41 -19.39 -3.64
N ARG A 14 -2.59 -18.81 -3.74
CA ARG A 14 -3.44 -18.86 -4.94
C ARG A 14 -3.11 -17.77 -5.96
N LEU A 15 -2.75 -16.59 -5.49
CA LEU A 15 -2.55 -15.39 -6.32
C LEU A 15 -1.09 -14.94 -6.28
N ASP A 16 -0.62 -14.49 -7.43
CA ASP A 16 0.71 -13.91 -7.59
C ASP A 16 0.60 -12.39 -7.61
N VAL A 17 0.28 -11.82 -6.43
CA VAL A 17 0.10 -10.39 -6.25
C VAL A 17 1.44 -9.71 -6.03
N ASP A 18 1.60 -8.50 -6.59
CA ASP A 18 2.79 -7.64 -6.44
C ASP A 18 4.11 -8.34 -6.82
N ALA A 19 4.05 -9.22 -7.83
CA ALA A 19 5.24 -9.87 -8.38
C ALA A 19 6.18 -8.87 -9.06
N GLU A 20 5.63 -7.83 -9.68
CA GLU A 20 6.35 -6.76 -10.37
C GLU A 20 5.96 -5.40 -9.77
N ALA A 21 6.80 -4.40 -10.01
CA ALA A 21 6.59 -3.05 -9.48
C ALA A 21 5.82 -2.14 -10.45
N ASP A 22 4.91 -2.66 -11.26
CA ASP A 22 4.26 -1.97 -12.38
C ASP A 22 2.76 -1.69 -12.19
N THR A 23 2.22 -2.01 -11.01
CA THR A 23 0.83 -1.69 -10.70
C THR A 23 0.56 -0.18 -10.75
N PRO A 24 -0.70 0.23 -10.97
CA PRO A 24 -1.05 1.66 -11.02
C PRO A 24 -0.61 2.43 -9.76
N TRP A 25 -0.77 1.84 -8.57
CA TRP A 25 -0.37 2.46 -7.30
C TRP A 25 1.14 2.49 -7.11
N HIS A 26 1.91 1.46 -7.52
CA HIS A 26 3.37 1.51 -7.52
C HIS A 26 3.89 2.61 -8.44
N ASN A 27 3.33 2.72 -9.65
CA ASN A 27 3.69 3.78 -10.59
C ASN A 27 3.36 5.17 -10.04
N LEU A 28 2.26 5.29 -9.29
CA LEU A 28 1.91 6.53 -8.61
C LEU A 28 2.91 6.89 -7.51
N VAL A 29 3.36 5.92 -6.70
CA VAL A 29 4.42 6.13 -5.70
C VAL A 29 5.72 6.57 -6.37
N LYS A 30 6.15 5.90 -7.47
CA LYS A 30 7.37 6.24 -8.21
C LYS A 30 7.39 7.69 -8.71
N GLN A 31 6.23 8.24 -9.12
CA GLN A 31 6.12 9.62 -9.59
C GLN A 31 6.39 10.67 -8.50
N HIS A 32 6.20 10.31 -7.23
CA HIS A 32 6.36 11.19 -6.08
C HIS A 32 7.59 10.89 -5.22
N LEU A 33 8.30 9.80 -5.54
CA LEU A 33 9.52 9.41 -4.87
C LEU A 33 10.69 10.22 -5.43
N GLU A 34 11.47 10.79 -4.52
CA GLU A 34 12.68 11.57 -4.82
C GLU A 34 13.91 10.74 -4.44
N PRO A 35 14.58 10.04 -5.38
CA PRO A 35 15.60 9.03 -5.07
C PRO A 35 16.71 9.53 -4.13
N GLU A 36 17.23 10.74 -4.35
CA GLU A 36 18.27 11.31 -3.49
C GLU A 36 17.81 11.54 -2.04
N ARG A 37 16.56 11.92 -1.88
CA ARG A 37 15.96 12.20 -0.58
C ARG A 37 15.46 10.98 0.14
N ASP A 38 14.79 10.08 -0.60
CA ASP A 38 13.98 9.00 -0.04
C ASP A 38 14.71 7.66 0.00
N LEU A 39 15.74 7.49 -0.85
CA LEU A 39 16.46 6.23 -0.99
C LEU A 39 17.95 6.32 -0.68
N GLY A 40 18.65 7.33 -1.20
CA GLY A 40 20.11 7.45 -1.13
C GLY A 40 20.67 7.32 0.29
N GLY A 41 21.28 6.18 0.62
CA GLY A 41 21.79 5.86 1.95
C GLY A 41 20.72 5.74 3.04
N LYS A 42 19.44 5.67 2.68
CA LYS A 42 18.29 5.61 3.59
C LYS A 42 17.93 4.20 3.97
N ARG A 43 17.36 4.04 5.16
CA ARG A 43 16.71 2.80 5.59
C ARG A 43 15.23 2.87 5.24
N VAL A 44 14.80 1.95 4.38
CA VAL A 44 13.45 1.93 3.78
C VAL A 44 12.67 0.74 4.29
N LEU A 45 11.43 0.92 4.68
CA LEU A 45 10.47 -0.14 4.99
C LEU A 45 9.38 -0.16 3.91
N GLU A 46 9.18 -1.30 3.28
CA GLU A 46 7.93 -1.61 2.58
C GLU A 46 7.16 -2.64 3.39
N ILE A 47 5.93 -2.32 3.81
CA ILE A 47 5.10 -3.20 4.61
C ILE A 47 3.75 -3.45 3.94
N GLY A 48 3.36 -4.73 3.87
CA GLY A 48 2.37 -5.25 2.96
C GLY A 48 2.98 -5.47 1.58
N CYS A 49 4.23 -5.97 1.53
CA CYS A 49 5.01 -6.04 0.31
C CYS A 49 4.56 -7.14 -0.67
N GLY A 50 3.61 -8.01 -0.28
CA GLY A 50 3.21 -9.13 -1.10
C GLY A 50 4.43 -9.97 -1.52
N ARG A 51 4.60 -10.19 -2.82
CA ARG A 51 5.78 -10.89 -3.39
C ARG A 51 7.01 -9.99 -3.52
N GLY A 52 6.97 -8.75 -3.06
CA GLY A 52 8.12 -7.87 -2.95
C GLY A 52 8.68 -7.33 -4.26
N GLY A 53 7.90 -7.31 -5.33
CA GLY A 53 8.34 -6.71 -6.59
C GLY A 53 8.76 -5.26 -6.43
N PHE A 54 8.00 -4.49 -5.63
CA PHE A 54 8.33 -3.09 -5.38
C PHE A 54 9.53 -2.93 -4.44
N ALA A 55 9.70 -3.79 -3.40
CA ALA A 55 10.90 -3.82 -2.57
C ALA A 55 12.17 -4.10 -3.40
N CYS A 56 12.08 -5.05 -4.32
CA CYS A 56 13.16 -5.35 -5.26
C CYS A 56 13.47 -4.15 -6.16
N TRP A 57 12.44 -3.46 -6.65
CA TRP A 57 12.62 -2.23 -7.42
C TRP A 57 13.29 -1.13 -6.59
N LEU A 58 12.84 -0.89 -5.34
CA LEU A 58 13.46 0.08 -4.41
C LEU A 58 14.95 -0.23 -4.17
N ALA A 59 15.30 -1.50 -3.92
CA ALA A 59 16.67 -1.92 -3.68
C ALA A 59 17.59 -1.75 -4.91
N SER A 60 17.01 -1.71 -6.10
CA SER A 60 17.73 -1.57 -7.38
C SER A 60 17.92 -0.11 -7.82
N GLN A 61 17.38 0.85 -7.07
CA GLN A 61 17.46 2.27 -7.46
C GLN A 61 18.85 2.87 -7.23
N THR A 62 19.12 3.98 -7.92
CA THR A 62 20.33 4.79 -7.74
C THR A 62 19.90 6.24 -7.40
N PRO A 63 20.41 6.83 -6.29
CA PRO A 63 21.35 6.24 -5.32
C PRO A 63 20.71 5.13 -4.48
N ARG A 64 21.50 4.12 -4.13
CA ARG A 64 21.02 2.95 -3.39
C ARG A 64 20.59 3.30 -1.96
N PRO A 65 19.48 2.71 -1.47
CA PRO A 65 19.19 2.68 -0.03
C PRO A 65 20.28 1.90 0.73
N SER A 66 20.48 2.24 2.00
CA SER A 66 21.37 1.47 2.89
C SER A 66 20.79 0.09 3.20
N GLU A 67 19.48 0.01 3.30
CA GLU A 67 18.71 -1.21 3.54
C GLU A 67 17.28 -1.04 3.05
N VAL A 68 16.71 -2.07 2.45
CA VAL A 68 15.27 -2.19 2.19
C VAL A 68 14.74 -3.36 3.00
N VAL A 69 13.85 -3.09 3.95
CA VAL A 69 13.10 -4.13 4.67
C VAL A 69 11.77 -4.32 3.96
N ALA A 70 11.55 -5.54 3.46
CA ALA A 70 10.30 -5.97 2.84
C ALA A 70 9.53 -6.85 3.83
N ALA A 71 8.39 -6.38 4.27
CA ALA A 71 7.61 -7.03 5.31
C ALA A 71 6.18 -7.35 4.84
N ASP A 72 5.70 -8.53 5.18
CA ASP A 72 4.32 -8.94 4.95
C ASP A 72 3.80 -9.79 6.11
N PHE A 73 2.50 -9.81 6.28
CA PHE A 73 1.84 -10.62 7.32
C PHE A 73 1.86 -12.12 6.99
N ALA A 74 1.87 -12.48 5.71
CA ALA A 74 1.87 -13.84 5.21
C ALA A 74 3.30 -14.35 5.00
N HIS A 75 3.64 -15.49 5.63
CA HIS A 75 4.91 -16.16 5.43
C HIS A 75 5.11 -16.59 3.97
N THR A 76 4.04 -17.08 3.33
CA THR A 76 4.05 -17.46 1.91
C THR A 76 4.45 -16.31 0.99
N ALA A 77 4.00 -15.07 1.26
CA ALA A 77 4.40 -13.90 0.50
C ALA A 77 5.92 -13.66 0.59
N ILE A 78 6.46 -13.71 1.81
CA ILE A 78 7.89 -13.51 2.08
C ILE A 78 8.76 -14.59 1.43
N GLU A 79 8.34 -15.86 1.46
CA GLU A 79 9.09 -16.93 0.78
C GLU A 79 9.11 -16.74 -0.73
N LYS A 80 7.97 -16.42 -1.34
CA LYS A 80 7.87 -16.10 -2.77
C LYS A 80 8.72 -14.88 -3.14
N GLY A 81 8.75 -13.85 -2.29
CA GLY A 81 9.57 -12.66 -2.50
C GLY A 81 11.08 -12.96 -2.47
N ARG A 82 11.53 -13.77 -1.51
CA ARG A 82 12.93 -14.25 -1.45
C ARG A 82 13.32 -15.01 -2.71
N ALA A 83 12.47 -15.93 -3.16
CA ALA A 83 12.71 -16.69 -4.38
C ALA A 83 12.82 -15.77 -5.59
N PHE A 84 11.86 -14.84 -5.74
CA PHE A 84 11.84 -13.84 -6.81
C PHE A 84 13.13 -12.99 -6.86
N ALA A 85 13.57 -12.47 -5.71
CA ALA A 85 14.81 -11.70 -5.61
C ALA A 85 16.04 -12.53 -5.97
N SER A 86 16.11 -13.77 -5.46
CA SER A 86 17.21 -14.70 -5.74
C SER A 86 17.31 -15.04 -7.23
N GLU A 87 16.22 -15.36 -7.88
CA GLU A 87 16.18 -15.69 -9.31
C GLU A 87 16.66 -14.53 -10.20
N ARG A 88 16.50 -13.29 -9.74
CA ARG A 88 16.89 -12.07 -10.47
C ARG A 88 18.23 -11.48 -10.00
N GLY A 89 18.89 -12.12 -9.03
CA GLY A 89 20.17 -11.63 -8.49
C GLY A 89 20.03 -10.29 -7.75
N ILE A 90 18.85 -9.98 -7.20
CA ILE A 90 18.58 -8.72 -6.48
C ILE A 90 19.03 -8.90 -5.03
N ALA A 91 19.97 -8.06 -4.61
CA ALA A 91 20.50 -8.02 -3.26
C ALA A 91 20.06 -6.75 -2.50
N GLY A 92 20.23 -6.74 -1.17
CA GLY A 92 19.96 -5.57 -0.34
C GLY A 92 18.52 -5.48 0.16
N VAL A 93 17.72 -6.55 0.04
CA VAL A 93 16.39 -6.67 0.63
C VAL A 93 16.44 -7.61 1.82
N VAL A 94 15.99 -7.13 2.98
CA VAL A 94 15.75 -7.92 4.20
C VAL A 94 14.28 -8.30 4.24
N TRP A 95 13.99 -9.60 4.33
CA TRP A 95 12.65 -10.13 4.25
C TRP A 95 12.12 -10.51 5.65
N GLU A 96 10.98 -9.97 6.05
CA GLU A 96 10.42 -10.16 7.39
C GLU A 96 8.93 -10.52 7.34
N VAL A 97 8.51 -11.44 8.22
CA VAL A 97 7.08 -11.64 8.49
C VAL A 97 6.67 -10.68 9.60
N ALA A 98 5.80 -9.71 9.29
CA ALA A 98 5.42 -8.68 10.24
C ALA A 98 3.94 -8.28 10.13
N ASP A 99 3.34 -7.95 11.27
CA ASP A 99 2.01 -7.34 11.35
C ASP A 99 2.16 -5.81 11.35
N ILE A 100 1.59 -5.14 10.34
CA ILE A 100 1.58 -3.68 10.24
C ILE A 100 0.97 -2.99 11.46
N GLN A 101 0.12 -3.69 12.24
CA GLN A 101 -0.47 -3.17 13.48
C GLN A 101 0.43 -3.35 14.70
N ASN A 102 1.58 -4.02 14.56
CA ASN A 102 2.55 -4.26 15.64
C ASN A 102 3.94 -4.53 15.02
N ILE A 103 4.56 -3.48 14.50
CA ILE A 103 5.85 -3.57 13.80
C ILE A 103 6.98 -3.77 14.81
N ALA A 104 7.74 -4.87 14.68
CA ALA A 104 8.81 -5.26 15.62
C ALA A 104 10.12 -4.47 15.42
N HIS A 105 10.03 -3.20 15.08
CA HIS A 105 11.15 -2.27 14.99
C HIS A 105 11.00 -1.15 16.02
N ALA A 106 12.12 -0.59 16.47
CA ALA A 106 12.14 0.54 17.39
C ALA A 106 11.51 1.80 16.76
N ASP A 107 11.14 2.76 17.61
CA ASP A 107 10.71 4.08 17.16
C ASP A 107 11.79 4.74 16.30
N ALA A 108 11.38 5.49 15.30
CA ALA A 108 12.28 6.24 14.43
C ALA A 108 13.38 5.38 13.78
N SER A 109 13.04 4.17 13.31
CA SER A 109 13.97 3.21 12.69
C SER A 109 14.16 3.43 11.18
N PHE A 110 13.20 4.05 10.50
CA PHE A 110 13.18 4.17 9.04
C PHE A 110 13.12 5.63 8.59
N ASP A 111 13.85 5.93 7.53
CA ASP A 111 13.82 7.23 6.86
C ASP A 111 12.63 7.34 5.91
N THR A 112 12.29 6.23 5.24
CA THR A 112 11.18 6.13 4.30
C THR A 112 10.36 4.88 4.62
N VAL A 113 9.05 5.04 4.61
CA VAL A 113 8.08 3.95 4.77
C VAL A 113 7.13 3.96 3.58
N VAL A 114 6.92 2.79 2.98
CA VAL A 114 5.97 2.56 1.90
C VAL A 114 4.96 1.52 2.34
N SER A 115 3.68 1.77 2.11
CA SER A 115 2.61 0.79 2.31
C SER A 115 1.56 1.00 1.23
N CYS A 116 1.45 0.02 0.33
CA CYS A 116 0.58 0.09 -0.83
C CYS A 116 -0.59 -0.89 -0.70
N GLU A 117 -1.83 -0.38 -0.83
CA GLU A 117 -3.07 -1.18 -0.82
C GLU A 117 -3.09 -2.25 0.29
N THR A 118 -2.78 -1.83 1.53
CA THR A 118 -2.58 -2.75 2.67
C THR A 118 -3.50 -2.42 3.85
N ILE A 119 -3.61 -1.14 4.23
CA ILE A 119 -4.29 -0.77 5.48
C ILE A 119 -5.80 -1.04 5.46
N GLU A 120 -6.42 -1.16 4.31
CA GLU A 120 -7.81 -1.56 4.14
C GLU A 120 -8.05 -3.03 4.47
N HIS A 121 -7.00 -3.84 4.51
CA HIS A 121 -7.04 -5.27 4.73
C HIS A 121 -6.68 -5.70 6.16
N VAL A 122 -6.56 -4.74 7.08
CA VAL A 122 -6.26 -5.02 8.48
C VAL A 122 -7.46 -4.75 9.40
N PRO A 123 -7.56 -5.43 10.56
CA PRO A 123 -8.63 -5.20 11.53
C PRO A 123 -8.74 -3.74 12.02
N ASP A 124 -7.61 -3.08 12.26
CA ASP A 124 -7.56 -1.69 12.73
C ASP A 124 -6.60 -0.83 11.89
N PRO A 125 -7.09 -0.17 10.82
CA PRO A 125 -6.30 0.74 10.00
C PRO A 125 -5.67 1.90 10.76
N ARG A 126 -6.30 2.37 11.86
CA ARG A 126 -5.78 3.48 12.64
C ARG A 126 -4.55 3.05 13.43
N ARG A 127 -4.60 1.86 14.03
CA ARG A 127 -3.45 1.28 14.72
C ARG A 127 -2.28 1.07 13.75
N ALA A 128 -2.55 0.56 12.54
CA ALA A 128 -1.53 0.45 11.50
C ALA A 128 -0.87 1.80 11.20
N LEU A 129 -1.66 2.87 11.02
CA LEU A 129 -1.13 4.22 10.77
C LEU A 129 -0.30 4.76 11.93
N HIS A 130 -0.66 4.47 13.18
CA HIS A 130 0.15 4.84 14.36
C HIS A 130 1.49 4.11 14.35
N GLU A 131 1.53 2.82 14.00
CA GLU A 131 2.76 2.05 13.92
C GLU A 131 3.67 2.55 12.78
N LEU A 132 3.10 2.84 11.59
CA LEU A 132 3.84 3.45 10.48
C LEU A 132 4.48 4.79 10.88
N ALA A 133 3.71 5.63 11.59
CA ALA A 133 4.22 6.90 12.12
C ALA A 133 5.27 6.70 13.21
N ARG A 134 5.11 5.70 14.08
CA ARG A 134 6.05 5.39 15.16
C ARG A 134 7.42 5.02 14.64
N VAL A 135 7.47 4.10 13.68
CA VAL A 135 8.75 3.60 13.13
C VAL A 135 9.43 4.59 12.20
N LEU A 136 8.71 5.58 11.68
CA LEU A 136 9.27 6.62 10.82
C LEU A 136 10.07 7.63 11.66
N ARG A 137 11.25 8.05 11.18
CA ARG A 137 12.08 9.10 11.79
C ARG A 137 11.45 10.48 11.65
N PRO A 138 11.74 11.43 12.55
CA PRO A 138 11.46 12.84 12.29
C PRO A 138 12.07 13.27 10.96
N GLY A 139 11.31 13.99 10.14
CA GLY A 139 11.68 14.36 8.76
C GLY A 139 11.49 13.25 7.72
N GLY A 140 11.27 12.01 8.15
CA GLY A 140 11.02 10.86 7.26
C GLY A 140 9.68 10.95 6.52
N ARG A 141 9.56 10.20 5.42
CA ARG A 141 8.40 10.23 4.53
C ARG A 141 7.66 8.90 4.52
N LEU A 142 6.33 8.98 4.61
CA LEU A 142 5.40 7.88 4.36
C LEU A 142 4.78 8.05 2.98
N PHE A 143 4.86 7.00 2.16
CA PHE A 143 4.09 6.82 0.94
C PHE A 143 3.01 5.78 1.21
N LEU A 144 1.77 6.22 1.22
CA LEU A 144 0.62 5.39 1.55
C LEU A 144 -0.36 5.40 0.40
N THR A 145 -0.64 4.23 -0.18
CA THR A 145 -1.77 4.08 -1.09
C THR A 145 -2.87 3.24 -0.45
N THR A 146 -4.10 3.52 -0.81
CA THR A 146 -5.28 2.78 -0.37
C THR A 146 -6.45 3.09 -1.31
N PRO A 147 -7.42 2.17 -1.46
CA PRO A 147 -8.63 2.46 -2.21
C PRO A 147 -9.35 3.70 -1.66
N ASN A 148 -9.95 4.46 -2.55
CA ASN A 148 -10.80 5.58 -2.17
C ASN A 148 -12.20 5.39 -2.74
N TYR A 149 -13.13 5.05 -1.88
CA TYR A 149 -14.53 4.80 -2.26
C TYR A 149 -15.39 6.08 -2.32
N LEU A 150 -14.77 7.25 -2.41
CA LEU A 150 -15.50 8.49 -2.66
C LEU A 150 -16.01 8.60 -4.10
N GLY A 151 -15.40 7.85 -5.04
CA GLY A 151 -15.77 7.80 -6.45
C GLY A 151 -16.84 6.74 -6.78
N THR A 152 -16.87 6.35 -8.04
CA THR A 152 -17.84 5.41 -8.62
C THR A 152 -17.87 4.04 -7.96
N PHE A 153 -16.71 3.54 -7.51
CA PHE A 153 -16.62 2.28 -6.79
C PHE A 153 -17.33 2.30 -5.43
N GLY A 154 -17.36 3.44 -4.76
CA GLY A 154 -18.12 3.58 -3.50
C GLY A 154 -19.62 3.47 -3.73
N LEU A 155 -20.13 4.06 -4.80
CA LEU A 155 -21.53 3.91 -5.22
C LEU A 155 -21.85 2.44 -5.53
N TYR A 156 -20.94 1.75 -6.23
CA TYR A 156 -21.08 0.33 -6.52
C TYR A 156 -21.08 -0.53 -5.26
N ARG A 157 -20.17 -0.29 -4.30
CA ARG A 157 -20.17 -0.99 -3.00
C ARG A 157 -21.47 -0.74 -2.23
N GLY A 158 -21.98 0.51 -2.27
CA GLY A 158 -23.28 0.86 -1.71
C GLY A 158 -24.41 0.05 -2.34
N TYR A 159 -24.46 -0.03 -3.66
CA TYR A 159 -25.39 -0.85 -4.41
C TYR A 159 -25.30 -2.35 -4.04
N MET A 160 -24.10 -2.90 -3.99
CA MET A 160 -23.87 -4.30 -3.59
C MET A 160 -24.44 -4.55 -2.19
N ARG A 161 -24.18 -3.66 -1.23
CA ARG A 161 -24.70 -3.76 0.12
C ARG A 161 -26.24 -3.71 0.18
N LEU A 162 -26.85 -2.80 -0.56
CA LEU A 162 -28.33 -2.65 -0.63
C LEU A 162 -28.99 -3.87 -1.25
N THR A 163 -28.31 -4.58 -2.17
CA THR A 163 -28.82 -5.80 -2.80
C THR A 163 -28.43 -7.07 -2.04
N GLY A 164 -27.91 -6.96 -0.80
CA GLY A 164 -27.51 -8.10 0.03
C GLY A 164 -26.25 -8.82 -0.45
N ARG A 165 -25.50 -8.24 -1.39
CA ARG A 165 -24.26 -8.81 -1.93
C ARG A 165 -23.06 -8.27 -1.14
N ARG A 166 -22.06 -9.15 -0.91
CA ARG A 166 -20.80 -8.77 -0.28
C ARG A 166 -19.78 -8.42 -1.37
N TYR A 167 -19.20 -7.23 -1.28
CA TYR A 167 -18.05 -6.87 -2.09
C TYR A 167 -16.78 -7.47 -1.46
N THR A 168 -15.96 -8.10 -2.27
CA THR A 168 -14.63 -8.59 -1.86
C THR A 168 -13.65 -8.26 -2.98
N GLU A 169 -12.47 -7.78 -2.64
CA GLU A 169 -11.36 -7.66 -3.57
C GLU A 169 -10.67 -9.02 -3.67
N GLU A 170 -10.85 -9.68 -4.81
CA GLU A 170 -10.25 -10.99 -5.13
C GLU A 170 -10.36 -12.04 -4.01
N GLY A 171 -11.42 -11.95 -3.19
CA GLY A 171 -11.66 -12.88 -2.08
C GLY A 171 -10.86 -12.60 -0.81
N GLN A 172 -10.28 -11.41 -0.66
CA GLN A 172 -9.62 -11.01 0.59
C GLN A 172 -10.60 -11.00 1.77
N PRO A 173 -10.19 -11.50 2.96
CA PRO A 173 -11.09 -11.69 4.09
C PRO A 173 -11.54 -10.39 4.75
N ILE A 174 -10.69 -9.35 4.72
CA ILE A 174 -10.98 -8.03 5.27
C ILE A 174 -10.92 -7.01 4.13
N ASN A 175 -11.90 -6.12 4.08
CA ASN A 175 -11.95 -5.05 3.11
C ASN A 175 -12.69 -3.85 3.71
N ASN A 176 -11.94 -2.97 4.37
CA ASN A 176 -12.48 -1.77 5.00
C ASN A 176 -12.96 -0.76 3.96
N PHE A 177 -14.00 -0.01 4.31
CA PHE A 177 -14.51 1.04 3.45
C PHE A 177 -13.70 2.33 3.66
N MET A 178 -12.72 2.55 2.79
CA MET A 178 -11.80 3.68 2.87
C MET A 178 -12.37 4.91 2.16
N LEU A 179 -12.26 6.06 2.81
CA LEU A 179 -12.62 7.36 2.25
C LEU A 179 -11.44 8.33 2.41
N LEU A 180 -10.97 8.92 1.34
CA LEU A 180 -9.80 9.80 1.35
C LEU A 180 -9.83 10.88 2.45
N PRO A 181 -10.94 11.64 2.69
CA PRO A 181 -10.96 12.62 3.77
C PRO A 181 -10.78 12.01 5.15
N LEU A 182 -11.36 10.82 5.37
CA LEU A 182 -11.28 10.11 6.64
C LEU A 182 -9.88 9.53 6.86
N THR A 183 -9.32 8.87 5.84
CA THR A 183 -7.95 8.33 5.88
C THR A 183 -6.94 9.46 6.11
N ARG A 184 -7.09 10.60 5.42
CA ARG A 184 -6.26 11.79 5.65
C ARG A 184 -6.34 12.30 7.10
N ALA A 185 -7.53 12.30 7.69
CA ALA A 185 -7.70 12.68 9.09
C ALA A 185 -7.03 11.68 10.04
N TRP A 186 -7.05 10.37 9.74
CA TRP A 186 -6.34 9.35 10.53
C TRP A 186 -4.83 9.50 10.41
N VAL A 187 -4.29 9.74 9.22
CA VAL A 187 -2.85 10.04 9.01
C VAL A 187 -2.43 11.25 9.85
N ALA A 188 -3.23 12.32 9.86
CA ALA A 188 -2.93 13.49 10.68
C ALA A 188 -2.99 13.19 12.18
N ARG A 189 -3.96 12.38 12.64
CA ARG A 189 -4.06 11.95 14.06
C ARG A 189 -2.92 11.03 14.49
N ALA A 190 -2.32 10.29 13.56
CA ALA A 190 -1.11 9.53 13.83
C ALA A 190 0.15 10.40 13.96
N GLY A 191 0.03 11.73 13.85
CA GLY A 191 1.13 12.68 14.01
C GLY A 191 1.87 13.01 12.71
N LEU A 192 1.32 12.63 11.56
CA LEU A 192 1.94 12.87 10.25
C LEU A 192 1.30 14.08 9.54
N ARG A 193 2.09 14.82 8.79
CA ARG A 193 1.63 15.94 7.94
C ARG A 193 1.55 15.51 6.49
N VAL A 194 0.34 15.36 5.96
CA VAL A 194 0.13 15.07 4.53
C VAL A 194 0.60 16.26 3.69
N ARG A 195 1.53 16.02 2.78
CA ARG A 195 2.13 17.01 1.87
C ARG A 195 1.59 16.89 0.45
N VAL A 196 1.34 15.66 0.02
CA VAL A 196 0.80 15.38 -1.31
C VAL A 196 -0.42 14.48 -1.15
N VAL A 197 -1.44 14.75 -1.95
CA VAL A 197 -2.56 13.85 -2.23
C VAL A 197 -2.65 13.74 -3.74
N ASP A 198 -2.63 12.52 -4.24
CA ASP A 198 -2.79 12.23 -5.66
C ASP A 198 -3.60 10.94 -5.82
N GLY A 199 -3.90 10.53 -7.06
CA GLY A 199 -4.66 9.32 -7.29
C GLY A 199 -4.59 8.85 -8.72
N VAL A 200 -4.96 7.58 -8.94
CA VAL A 200 -4.99 6.94 -10.25
C VAL A 200 -6.18 5.98 -10.36
N GLY A 201 -6.68 5.85 -11.57
CA GLY A 201 -7.75 4.93 -11.91
C GLY A 201 -9.15 5.48 -11.60
N HIS A 202 -9.90 5.71 -12.66
CA HIS A 202 -11.34 5.97 -12.61
C HIS A 202 -12.04 4.85 -13.35
N TYR A 203 -12.80 4.05 -12.64
CA TYR A 203 -13.46 2.88 -13.18
C TYR A 203 -14.97 2.99 -13.02
N LEU A 204 -15.71 2.59 -14.04
CA LEU A 204 -17.14 2.36 -13.95
C LEU A 204 -17.36 0.85 -13.72
N PRO A 205 -17.80 0.46 -12.52
CA PRO A 205 -18.06 -0.94 -12.23
C PRO A 205 -19.39 -1.39 -12.82
N PHE A 206 -19.40 -2.62 -13.35
CA PHE A 206 -20.61 -3.26 -13.86
C PHE A 206 -20.84 -4.59 -13.14
N PRO A 207 -22.09 -4.92 -12.78
CA PRO A 207 -22.40 -6.24 -12.22
C PRO A 207 -22.04 -7.36 -13.21
N GLY A 208 -21.22 -8.31 -12.76
CA GLY A 208 -20.87 -9.51 -13.55
C GLY A 208 -19.91 -9.29 -14.73
N ARG A 209 -19.29 -8.11 -14.82
CA ARG A 209 -18.25 -7.79 -15.83
C ARG A 209 -17.07 -7.08 -15.17
N ALA A 210 -15.92 -7.11 -15.84
CA ALA A 210 -14.78 -6.30 -15.43
C ALA A 210 -15.13 -4.81 -15.44
N PRO A 211 -14.63 -4.02 -14.49
CA PRO A 211 -14.80 -2.58 -14.48
C PRO A 211 -14.19 -1.96 -15.75
N VAL A 212 -14.85 -0.95 -16.29
CA VAL A 212 -14.35 -0.20 -17.44
C VAL A 212 -13.60 1.03 -16.96
N GLU A 213 -12.34 1.18 -17.33
CA GLU A 213 -11.58 2.38 -17.03
C GLU A 213 -12.13 3.57 -17.84
N LEU A 214 -12.18 4.73 -17.21
CA LEU A 214 -12.64 5.99 -17.79
C LEU A 214 -11.48 6.99 -17.86
N PRO A 215 -10.58 6.88 -18.87
CA PRO A 215 -9.39 7.72 -18.98
C PRO A 215 -9.68 9.22 -19.08
N VAL A 216 -10.85 9.58 -19.57
CA VAL A 216 -11.31 10.98 -19.68
C VAL A 216 -11.34 11.70 -18.31
N PHE A 217 -11.52 10.96 -17.22
CA PHE A 217 -11.49 11.50 -15.86
C PHE A 217 -10.09 11.56 -15.25
N ASN A 218 -9.07 11.07 -15.93
CA ASN A 218 -7.68 11.23 -15.54
C ASN A 218 -7.15 12.66 -15.82
N ASN A 219 -7.94 13.49 -16.47
CA ASN A 219 -7.78 14.94 -16.63
C ASN A 219 -9.14 15.62 -16.36
N PRO A 220 -9.34 16.38 -15.30
CA PRO A 220 -8.42 17.26 -14.58
C PRO A 220 -7.90 16.68 -13.25
N ARG A 221 -6.73 17.16 -12.82
CA ARG A 221 -6.04 16.67 -11.60
C ARG A 221 -6.86 16.69 -10.31
N TRP A 222 -7.85 17.57 -10.17
CA TRP A 222 -8.69 17.62 -8.98
C TRP A 222 -9.62 16.41 -8.88
N LEU A 223 -10.10 15.87 -10.02
CA LEU A 223 -10.88 14.63 -10.05
C LEU A 223 -10.01 13.44 -9.61
N GLN A 224 -8.78 13.34 -10.14
CA GLN A 224 -7.85 12.30 -9.72
C GLN A 224 -7.61 12.34 -8.21
N ARG A 225 -7.29 13.50 -7.67
CA ARG A 225 -7.00 13.66 -6.25
C ARG A 225 -8.12 13.23 -5.32
N TRP A 226 -9.38 13.44 -5.71
CA TRP A 226 -10.52 13.25 -4.81
C TRP A 226 -11.33 12.00 -5.10
N PHE A 227 -11.38 11.55 -6.34
CA PHE A 227 -12.32 10.52 -6.80
C PHE A 227 -11.68 9.33 -7.50
N ALA A 228 -10.37 9.33 -7.72
CA ALA A 228 -9.67 8.16 -8.22
C ALA A 228 -9.83 6.98 -7.24
N LEU A 229 -9.85 5.76 -7.76
CA LEU A 229 -10.00 4.55 -6.96
C LEU A 229 -8.80 4.33 -6.05
N HIS A 230 -7.59 4.46 -6.58
CA HIS A 230 -6.36 4.33 -5.80
C HIS A 230 -5.86 5.72 -5.44
N SER A 231 -5.85 6.03 -4.15
CA SER A 231 -5.36 7.31 -3.63
C SER A 231 -3.96 7.16 -3.05
N LEU A 232 -3.09 8.13 -3.32
CA LEU A 232 -1.79 8.26 -2.68
C LEU A 232 -1.80 9.43 -1.70
N MET A 233 -1.24 9.21 -0.53
CA MET A 233 -0.85 10.24 0.41
C MET A 233 0.67 10.17 0.66
N VAL A 234 1.39 11.26 0.37
CA VAL A 234 2.76 11.43 0.85
C VAL A 234 2.72 12.28 2.10
N ALA A 235 3.12 11.71 3.22
CA ALA A 235 3.13 12.38 4.50
C ALA A 235 4.52 12.43 5.11
N VAL A 236 4.79 13.44 5.95
CA VAL A 236 6.07 13.66 6.62
C VAL A 236 5.85 13.65 8.12
N LYS A 237 6.73 12.98 8.86
CA LYS A 237 6.78 13.08 10.32
C LYS A 237 7.46 14.40 10.70
N PRO A 238 6.81 15.28 11.50
CA PRO A 238 7.40 16.54 11.96
C PRO A 238 8.67 16.35 12.74
#